data_ec54c2b096ef85e9a5fe0d36cc802472
#
_entry.id   ec54c2b096ef85e9a5fe0d36cc802472
#
_cell.length_a   1.000
_cell.length_b   1.000
_cell.length_c   1.000
_cell.angle_alpha   90.00
_cell.angle_beta   90.00
_cell.angle_gamma   90.00
#
_symmetry.space_group_name_H-M   'P 1'
#
loop_
_entity.id
_entity.type
_entity.pdbx_description
1 polymer ?
#
loop_
_entity_poly.entity_id
_entity_poly.type
_entity_poly.pdbx_seq_one_letter_code
_entity_poly.pdbx_strand_id
1 'polypeptide(L)'
;MKLSRQSKILELINKYDIETQEELAEWLMKEGYNVTQATVSRDIRDLKLTKVALDDGRQKYIAMQKAEPGLGEKYTRVLRDGFVSMDRAQNILVIKTVSGMAMAVAAALDALHINGIVGCIAGDDTILCAIRSTEETLPVMERLNKI
;
A
#
# COMPACT_ATOMS: atom_id res chain seq x y z
N MET A 1 -3.59 -16.53 -16.66
CA MET A 1 -2.80 -15.64 -17.54
C MET A 1 -3.15 -14.19 -17.37
N LYS A 2 -4.40 -13.79 -17.58
CA LYS A 2 -4.82 -12.37 -17.36
C LYS A 2 -4.61 -11.93 -15.90
N LEU A 3 -5.07 -12.69 -14.93
CA LEU A 3 -4.96 -12.37 -13.51
C LEU A 3 -3.51 -12.27 -13.03
N SER A 4 -2.64 -13.20 -13.46
CA SER A 4 -1.21 -13.16 -13.10
C SER A 4 -0.50 -11.95 -13.69
N ARG A 5 -0.83 -11.58 -14.93
CA ARG A 5 -0.31 -10.38 -15.59
C ARG A 5 -0.78 -9.10 -14.89
N GLN A 6 -2.06 -9.01 -14.54
CA GLN A 6 -2.61 -7.86 -13.83
C GLN A 6 -2.02 -7.71 -12.43
N SER A 7 -1.82 -8.82 -11.72
CA SER A 7 -1.09 -8.79 -10.44
C SER A 7 0.35 -8.31 -10.59
N LYS A 8 1.02 -8.73 -11.66
CA LYS A 8 2.38 -8.26 -11.97
C LYS A 8 2.41 -6.77 -12.32
N ILE A 9 1.42 -6.26 -13.03
CA ILE A 9 1.28 -4.82 -13.30
C ILE A 9 1.20 -4.04 -12.00
N LEU A 10 0.35 -4.45 -11.05
CA LEU A 10 0.22 -3.79 -9.75
C LEU A 10 1.53 -3.82 -8.96
N GLU A 11 2.25 -4.94 -8.98
CA GLU A 11 3.56 -5.06 -8.36
C GLU A 11 4.57 -4.08 -8.98
N LEU A 12 4.63 -4.01 -10.31
CA LEU A 12 5.57 -3.15 -11.03
C LEU A 12 5.32 -1.66 -10.79
N ILE A 13 4.08 -1.21 -10.85
CA ILE A 13 3.76 0.22 -10.62
C ILE A 13 3.93 0.64 -9.15
N ASN A 14 3.87 -0.31 -8.21
CA ASN A 14 4.20 -0.05 -6.81
C ASN A 14 5.70 0.01 -6.54
N LYS A 15 6.49 -0.72 -7.34
CA LYS A 15 7.94 -0.84 -7.17
C LYS A 15 8.72 0.22 -7.95
N TYR A 16 8.20 0.62 -9.11
CA TYR A 16 8.86 1.54 -10.05
C TYR A 16 7.94 2.68 -10.43
N ASP A 17 8.52 3.83 -10.70
CA ASP A 17 7.80 5.01 -11.19
C ASP A 17 7.62 4.90 -12.71
N ILE A 18 6.63 4.13 -13.14
CA ILE A 18 6.33 3.88 -14.55
C ILE A 18 5.45 5.00 -15.09
N GLU A 19 5.91 5.69 -16.11
CA GLU A 19 5.28 6.90 -16.64
C GLU A 19 4.44 6.64 -17.89
N THR A 20 4.81 5.64 -18.71
CA THR A 20 4.17 5.39 -20.01
C THR A 20 3.68 3.96 -20.16
N GLN A 21 2.73 3.76 -21.10
CA GLN A 21 2.26 2.42 -21.47
C GLN A 21 3.38 1.59 -22.10
N GLU A 22 4.23 2.22 -22.89
CA GLU A 22 5.37 1.59 -23.52
C GLU A 22 6.36 1.06 -22.48
N GLU A 23 6.66 1.86 -21.48
CA GLU A 23 7.52 1.47 -20.36
C GLU A 23 6.92 0.30 -19.58
N LEU A 24 5.61 0.33 -19.30
CA LEU A 24 4.92 -0.78 -18.65
C LEU A 24 4.99 -2.06 -19.48
N ALA A 25 4.82 -1.95 -20.80
CA ALA A 25 4.95 -3.09 -21.70
C ALA A 25 6.37 -3.67 -21.69
N GLU A 26 7.40 -2.84 -21.68
CA GLU A 26 8.81 -3.29 -21.61
C GLU A 26 9.08 -4.03 -20.29
N TRP A 27 8.59 -3.52 -19.17
CA TRP A 27 8.71 -4.17 -17.87
C TRP A 27 8.01 -5.53 -17.87
N LEU A 28 6.82 -5.64 -18.44
CA LEU A 28 6.09 -6.90 -18.54
C LEU A 28 6.84 -7.92 -19.43
N MET A 29 7.44 -7.47 -20.53
CA MET A 29 8.24 -8.34 -21.38
C MET A 29 9.50 -8.85 -20.66
N LYS A 30 10.17 -8.01 -19.87
CA LYS A 30 11.30 -8.42 -19.03
C LYS A 30 10.90 -9.47 -17.99
N GLU A 31 9.67 -9.40 -17.50
CA GLU A 31 9.10 -10.38 -16.56
C GLU A 31 8.53 -11.63 -17.25
N GLY A 32 8.72 -11.77 -18.56
CA GLY A 32 8.34 -12.96 -19.32
C GLY A 32 6.90 -12.93 -19.87
N TYR A 33 6.21 -11.80 -19.80
CA TYR A 33 4.88 -11.64 -20.38
C TYR A 33 4.97 -11.10 -21.81
N ASN A 34 4.48 -11.85 -22.77
CA ASN A 34 4.39 -11.39 -24.16
C ASN A 34 3.10 -10.56 -24.32
N VAL A 35 3.24 -9.25 -24.42
CA VAL A 35 2.11 -8.31 -24.44
C VAL A 35 2.18 -7.38 -25.65
N THR A 36 1.02 -7.04 -26.18
CA THR A 36 0.84 -5.96 -27.16
C THR A 36 0.42 -4.67 -26.49
N GLN A 37 0.59 -3.52 -27.15
CA GLN A 37 0.12 -2.23 -26.66
C GLN A 37 -1.40 -2.25 -26.35
N ALA A 38 -2.18 -2.92 -27.20
CA ALA A 38 -3.63 -3.07 -26.99
C ALA A 38 -3.94 -3.83 -25.69
N THR A 39 -3.17 -4.88 -25.39
CA THR A 39 -3.30 -5.67 -24.16
C THR A 39 -2.99 -4.82 -22.93
N VAL A 40 -1.90 -4.08 -22.95
CA VAL A 40 -1.50 -3.18 -21.85
C VAL A 40 -2.54 -2.08 -21.65
N SER A 41 -3.03 -1.48 -22.71
CA SER A 41 -4.07 -0.46 -22.66
C SER A 41 -5.38 -0.97 -22.04
N ARG A 42 -5.77 -2.21 -22.37
CA ARG A 42 -6.94 -2.85 -21.75
C ARG A 42 -6.72 -3.13 -20.27
N ASP A 43 -5.55 -3.64 -19.89
CA ASP A 43 -5.23 -3.91 -18.49
C ASP A 43 -5.20 -2.62 -17.66
N ILE A 44 -4.65 -1.53 -18.18
CA ILE A 44 -4.70 -0.20 -17.54
C ILE A 44 -6.13 0.23 -17.27
N ARG A 45 -7.02 0.03 -18.23
CA ARG A 45 -8.45 0.36 -18.09
C ARG A 45 -9.15 -0.57 -17.09
N ASP A 46 -8.93 -1.88 -17.20
CA ASP A 46 -9.55 -2.88 -16.32
C ASP A 46 -9.14 -2.68 -14.87
N LEU A 47 -7.86 -2.36 -14.63
CA LEU A 47 -7.31 -2.08 -13.30
C LEU A 47 -7.58 -0.65 -12.83
N LYS A 48 -8.20 0.18 -13.66
CA LYS A 48 -8.48 1.60 -13.38
C LYS A 48 -7.22 2.35 -12.93
N LEU A 49 -6.12 2.14 -13.63
CA LEU A 49 -4.89 2.87 -13.39
C LEU A 49 -5.04 4.32 -13.83
N THR A 50 -4.52 5.23 -13.02
CA THR A 50 -4.44 6.66 -13.34
C THR A 50 -3.02 7.15 -13.18
N LYS A 51 -2.73 8.34 -13.71
CA LYS A 51 -1.44 9.00 -13.52
C LYS A 51 -1.55 10.06 -12.44
N VAL A 52 -0.57 10.09 -11.56
CA VAL A 52 -0.40 11.16 -10.56
C VAL A 52 0.91 11.87 -10.78
N ALA A 53 0.92 13.18 -10.50
CA ALA A 53 2.14 13.98 -10.55
C ALA A 53 3.05 13.64 -9.37
N LEU A 54 4.34 13.53 -9.65
CA LEU A 54 5.39 13.45 -8.65
C LEU A 54 5.92 14.86 -8.33
N ASP A 55 6.63 15.01 -7.21
CA ASP A 55 7.18 16.30 -6.76
C ASP A 55 8.19 16.91 -7.77
N ASP A 56 8.79 16.07 -8.61
CA ASP A 56 9.74 16.48 -9.66
C ASP A 56 9.08 16.85 -11.00
N GLY A 57 7.74 16.90 -11.06
CA GLY A 57 6.96 17.22 -12.26
C GLY A 57 6.71 16.05 -13.21
N ARG A 58 7.28 14.88 -12.96
CA ARG A 58 6.94 13.65 -13.70
C ARG A 58 5.58 13.11 -13.27
N GLN A 59 5.04 12.20 -14.05
CA GLN A 59 3.80 11.48 -13.71
C GLN A 59 4.06 9.99 -13.66
N LYS A 60 3.37 9.27 -12.80
CA LYS A 60 3.42 7.82 -12.75
C LYS A 60 2.05 7.19 -12.67
N TYR A 61 1.96 5.93 -13.13
CA TYR A 61 0.76 5.14 -12.93
C TYR A 61 0.61 4.72 -11.47
N ILE A 62 -0.61 4.86 -10.97
CA ILE A 62 -1.05 4.27 -9.71
C ILE A 62 -2.36 3.50 -9.93
N ALA A 63 -2.58 2.47 -9.14
CA ALA A 63 -3.90 1.86 -9.05
C ALA A 63 -4.81 2.81 -8.27
N MET A 64 -5.90 3.25 -8.88
CA MET A 64 -6.99 3.82 -8.12
C MET A 64 -7.60 2.70 -7.29
N GLN A 65 -7.13 2.53 -6.08
CA GLN A 65 -8.00 1.94 -5.09
C GLN A 65 -9.19 2.88 -4.98
N LYS A 66 -10.38 2.32 -4.97
CA LYS A 66 -11.59 3.10 -4.68
C LYS A 66 -11.45 3.70 -3.27
N ALA A 67 -10.70 4.78 -3.16
CA ALA A 67 -10.85 5.67 -2.05
C ALA A 67 -12.20 6.36 -2.29
N GLU A 68 -13.24 5.88 -1.66
CA GLU A 68 -14.43 6.70 -1.50
C GLU A 68 -13.97 8.03 -0.88
N PRO A 69 -14.41 9.18 -1.42
CA PRO A 69 -14.05 10.46 -0.82
C PRO A 69 -14.40 10.43 0.69
N GLY A 70 -13.41 10.67 1.55
CA GLY A 70 -13.57 10.60 3.00
C GLY A 70 -13.25 9.25 3.66
N LEU A 71 -12.95 8.20 2.92
CA LEU A 71 -12.61 6.90 3.52
C LEU A 71 -11.25 6.96 4.24
N GLY A 72 -10.28 7.67 3.67
CA GLY A 72 -8.99 7.91 4.33
C GLY A 72 -9.13 8.64 5.66
N GLU A 73 -10.01 9.64 5.74
CA GLU A 73 -10.31 10.34 6.97
C GLU A 73 -10.98 9.45 8.03
N LYS A 74 -11.89 8.57 7.61
CA LYS A 74 -12.50 7.58 8.51
C LYS A 74 -11.46 6.65 9.11
N TYR A 75 -10.55 6.11 8.28
CA TYR A 75 -9.48 5.23 8.78
C TYR A 75 -8.50 5.97 9.68
N THR A 76 -8.14 7.20 9.35
CA THR A 76 -7.31 8.05 10.21
C THR A 76 -7.99 8.30 11.56
N ARG A 77 -9.28 8.54 11.56
CA ARG A 77 -10.05 8.72 12.81
C ARG A 77 -10.07 7.44 13.64
N VAL A 78 -10.37 6.29 13.05
CA VAL A 78 -10.33 4.99 13.74
C VAL A 78 -8.95 4.74 14.35
N LEU A 79 -7.89 5.04 13.63
CA LEU A 79 -6.52 4.91 14.13
C LEU A 79 -6.29 5.81 15.34
N ARG A 80 -6.65 7.09 15.27
CA ARG A 80 -6.50 8.04 16.39
C ARG A 80 -7.30 7.63 17.61
N ASP A 81 -8.56 7.24 17.41
CA ASP A 81 -9.47 6.91 18.51
C ASP A 81 -9.07 5.62 19.22
N GLY A 82 -8.54 4.65 18.47
CA GLY A 82 -8.17 3.35 19.02
C GLY A 82 -6.74 3.24 19.51
N PHE A 83 -5.82 4.06 19.02
CA PHE A 83 -4.39 3.99 19.34
C PHE A 83 -4.13 4.41 20.80
N VAL A 84 -3.32 3.60 21.50
CA VAL A 84 -2.85 3.89 22.86
C VAL A 84 -1.35 4.12 22.89
N SER A 85 -0.59 3.16 22.41
CA SER A 85 0.88 3.21 22.40
C SER A 85 1.45 2.28 21.33
N MET A 86 2.71 2.46 21.03
CA MET A 86 3.45 1.52 20.18
C MET A 86 4.89 1.36 20.66
N ASP A 87 5.44 0.18 20.41
CA ASP A 87 6.83 -0.14 20.68
C ASP A 87 7.32 -1.12 19.62
N ARG A 88 8.61 -1.23 19.46
CA ARG A 88 9.23 -2.12 18.48
C ARG A 88 10.07 -3.21 19.12
N ALA A 89 10.03 -4.38 18.51
CA ALA A 89 10.94 -5.48 18.76
C ALA A 89 11.59 -5.85 17.43
N GLN A 90 12.77 -5.32 17.13
CA GLN A 90 13.45 -5.47 15.84
C GLN A 90 12.54 -4.98 14.68
N ASN A 91 12.04 -5.89 13.82
CA ASN A 91 11.14 -5.58 12.72
C ASN A 91 9.67 -5.88 13.03
N ILE A 92 9.33 -6.10 14.29
CA ILE A 92 7.95 -6.21 14.76
C ILE A 92 7.55 -4.91 15.44
N LEU A 93 6.48 -4.30 14.95
CA LEU A 93 5.86 -3.16 15.59
C LEU A 93 4.65 -3.65 16.40
N VAL A 94 4.68 -3.40 17.70
CA VAL A 94 3.60 -3.74 18.61
C VAL A 94 2.78 -2.49 18.89
N ILE A 95 1.51 -2.49 18.51
CA ILE A 95 0.58 -1.39 18.75
C ILE A 95 -0.43 -1.82 19.79
N LYS A 96 -0.54 -1.02 20.86
CA LYS A 96 -1.59 -1.18 21.86
C LYS A 96 -2.76 -0.27 21.50
N THR A 97 -3.96 -0.82 21.62
CA THR A 97 -5.21 -0.09 21.36
C THR A 97 -6.11 -0.08 22.57
N VAL A 98 -7.14 0.72 22.49
CA VAL A 98 -8.29 0.61 23.39
C VAL A 98 -8.86 -0.81 23.27
N SER A 99 -9.31 -1.39 24.39
CA SER A 99 -9.90 -2.72 24.45
C SER A 99 -11.01 -2.90 23.40
N GLY A 100 -10.94 -3.99 22.66
CA GLY A 100 -11.89 -4.33 21.59
C GLY A 100 -11.64 -3.61 20.26
N MET A 101 -10.68 -2.70 20.15
CA MET A 101 -10.44 -1.92 18.93
C MET A 101 -9.28 -2.41 18.06
N ALA A 102 -8.53 -3.43 18.47
CA ALA A 102 -7.36 -3.85 17.73
C ALA A 102 -7.67 -4.25 16.27
N MET A 103 -8.74 -4.99 16.05
CA MET A 103 -9.14 -5.39 14.68
C MET A 103 -9.53 -4.19 13.81
N ALA A 104 -10.25 -3.22 14.36
CA ALA A 104 -10.65 -1.99 13.65
C ALA A 104 -9.42 -1.14 13.28
N VAL A 105 -8.49 -0.98 14.22
CA VAL A 105 -7.24 -0.24 14.00
C VAL A 105 -6.35 -0.98 12.98
N ALA A 106 -6.25 -2.30 13.05
CA ALA A 106 -5.51 -3.09 12.07
C ALA A 106 -6.09 -2.96 10.66
N ALA A 107 -7.42 -3.00 10.53
CA ALA A 107 -8.09 -2.77 9.25
C ALA A 107 -7.81 -1.36 8.70
N ALA A 108 -7.76 -0.35 9.57
CA ALA A 108 -7.38 1.01 9.18
C ALA A 108 -5.92 1.10 8.71
N LEU A 109 -4.99 0.42 9.39
CA LEU A 109 -3.59 0.36 8.98
C LEU A 109 -3.43 -0.28 7.59
N ASP A 110 -4.13 -1.39 7.35
CA ASP A 110 -4.12 -2.06 6.04
C ASP A 110 -4.67 -1.15 4.94
N ALA A 111 -5.75 -0.43 5.23
CA ALA A 111 -6.37 0.48 4.26
C ALA A 111 -5.55 1.74 3.96
N LEU A 112 -4.73 2.20 4.89
CA LEU A 112 -3.84 3.36 4.71
C LEU A 112 -2.56 3.03 3.92
N HIS A 113 -2.28 1.75 3.66
CA HIS A 113 -1.13 1.29 2.88
C HIS A 113 0.20 1.94 3.26
N ILE A 114 0.52 1.91 4.54
CA ILE A 114 1.74 2.52 5.05
C ILE A 114 2.95 1.73 4.55
N ASN A 115 3.82 2.39 3.80
CA ASN A 115 5.05 1.79 3.29
C ASN A 115 5.91 1.24 4.43
N GLY A 116 6.43 0.03 4.24
CA GLY A 116 7.24 -0.68 5.22
C GLY A 116 6.45 -1.73 6.01
N ILE A 117 5.14 -1.57 6.15
CA ILE A 117 4.29 -2.61 6.76
C ILE A 117 4.00 -3.70 5.72
N VAL A 118 4.41 -4.92 6.02
CA VAL A 118 4.13 -6.10 5.18
C VAL A 118 2.72 -6.64 5.46
N GLY A 119 2.31 -6.59 6.69
CA GLY A 119 1.00 -7.01 7.16
C GLY A 119 0.92 -6.95 8.67
N CYS A 120 -0.28 -7.12 9.20
CA CYS A 120 -0.50 -7.13 10.64
C CYS A 120 -1.54 -8.16 11.04
N ILE A 121 -1.50 -8.55 12.31
CA ILE A 121 -2.49 -9.39 12.95
C ILE A 121 -2.93 -8.73 14.26
N ALA A 122 -4.21 -8.79 14.55
CA ALA A 122 -4.81 -8.14 15.70
C ALA A 122 -5.43 -9.14 16.66
N GLY A 123 -5.21 -8.92 17.95
CA GLY A 123 -5.96 -9.52 19.04
C GLY A 123 -7.13 -8.62 19.47
N ASP A 124 -7.35 -8.53 20.78
CA ASP A 124 -8.38 -7.64 21.34
C ASP A 124 -7.90 -6.18 21.47
N ASP A 125 -6.74 -5.96 22.07
CA ASP A 125 -6.13 -4.66 22.38
C ASP A 125 -4.71 -4.50 21.86
N THR A 126 -4.20 -5.47 21.12
CA THR A 126 -2.82 -5.53 20.67
C THR A 126 -2.75 -5.95 19.21
N ILE A 127 -1.92 -5.24 18.44
CA ILE A 127 -1.64 -5.53 17.04
C ILE A 127 -0.15 -5.83 16.90
N LEU A 128 0.19 -6.89 16.19
CA LEU A 128 1.55 -7.17 15.75
C LEU A 128 1.66 -6.86 14.26
N CYS A 129 2.51 -5.89 13.91
CA CYS A 129 2.80 -5.53 12.53
C CYS A 129 4.17 -6.08 12.14
N ALA A 130 4.22 -6.84 11.07
CA ALA A 130 5.46 -7.24 10.45
C ALA A 130 5.97 -6.10 9.56
N ILE A 131 7.14 -5.58 9.87
CA ILE A 131 7.82 -4.55 9.08
C ILE A 131 8.86 -5.21 8.18
N ARG A 132 9.09 -4.66 7.01
CA ARG A 132 9.95 -5.26 5.98
C ARG A 132 11.40 -5.46 6.44
N SER A 133 11.91 -4.55 7.26
CA SER A 133 13.25 -4.64 7.84
C SER A 133 13.30 -3.93 9.19
N THR A 134 14.33 -4.24 9.98
CA THR A 134 14.58 -3.56 11.26
C THR A 134 14.82 -2.06 11.05
N GLU A 135 15.51 -1.69 9.98
CA GLU A 135 15.84 -0.31 9.64
C GLU A 135 14.60 0.51 9.28
N GLU A 136 13.58 -0.11 8.71
CA GLU A 136 12.32 0.56 8.33
C GLU A 136 11.35 0.76 9.51
N THR A 137 11.59 0.11 10.64
CA THR A 137 10.64 0.13 11.76
C THR A 137 10.48 1.54 12.35
N LEU A 138 11.58 2.26 12.61
CA LEU A 138 11.51 3.65 13.09
C LEU A 138 10.82 4.59 12.11
N PRO A 139 11.17 4.59 10.80
CA PRO A 139 10.44 5.39 9.82
C PRO A 139 8.93 5.11 9.77
N VAL A 140 8.52 3.85 9.93
CA VAL A 140 7.10 3.49 10.02
C VAL A 140 6.44 4.11 11.26
N MET A 141 7.09 3.99 12.43
CA MET A 141 6.59 4.60 13.67
C MET A 141 6.45 6.13 13.54
N GLU A 142 7.42 6.79 12.92
CA GLU A 142 7.37 8.24 12.69
C GLU A 142 6.20 8.64 11.77
N ARG A 143 5.90 7.84 10.74
CA ARG A 143 4.73 8.07 9.89
C ARG A 143 3.43 7.91 10.65
N LEU A 144 3.33 6.87 11.48
CA LEU A 144 2.14 6.63 12.31
C LEU A 144 1.92 7.77 13.32
N ASN A 145 2.97 8.31 13.90
CA ASN A 145 2.89 9.44 14.82
C ASN A 145 2.40 10.75 14.17
N LYS A 146 2.46 10.86 12.85
CA LYS A 146 2.00 12.04 12.10
C LYS A 146 0.52 11.96 11.70
N ILE A 147 -0.10 10.81 11.86
CA ILE A 147 -1.51 10.60 11.58
C ILE A 147 -2.36 11.03 12.78
#